data_352f67fae850ebe04609483538b3079a
#
_entry.id   352f67fae850ebe04609483538b3079a
#
_cell.length_a   1.000
_cell.length_b   1.000
_cell.length_c   1.000
_cell.angle_alpha   90.00
_cell.angle_beta   90.00
_cell.angle_gamma   90.00
#
_symmetry.space_group_name_H-M   'P 1'
#
loop_
_entity.id
_entity.type
_entity.pdbx_description
1 polymer ?
#
loop_
_entity_poly.entity_id
_entity_poly.type
_entity_poly.pdbx_seq_one_letter_code
_entity_poly.pdbx_strand_id
1 'polypeptide(L)'
;AGLEHLTPLLAEGGVVAKGKVVIGTVSGDLHDIGKNLVAIMLKGAGFEVVDLGKDISPQAFVDAAVKEKAGFIGMSALLTTTMPVMKDVVALARKNELLRKVKIVIGGAPVSEEYAREIGADLYAFDAASAVDRVRAAADR
;
A
#
# COMPACT_ATOMS: atom_id res chain seq x y z
N ALA A 1 24.33 6.77 -1.32
CA ALA A 1 23.94 6.67 -1.66
C ALA A 1 23.97 6.77 -1.69
N GLY A 2 24.43 6.99 -1.44
CA GLY A 2 24.27 6.85 -1.77
C GLY A 2 24.28 6.98 -1.47
N LEU A 3 24.24 6.70 -1.55
CA LEU A 3 24.07 6.71 -1.52
C LEU A 3 24.11 6.80 -1.13
N GLU A 4 24.22 6.83 -0.91
CA GLU A 4 24.03 6.84 -0.82
C GLU A 4 23.85 7.28 -0.50
N HIS A 5 24.38 7.56 -0.30
CA HIS A 5 24.04 7.96 -0.28
C HIS A 5 23.53 8.26 -0.05
N LEU A 6 23.51 8.17 0.17
CA LEU A 6 22.80 8.46 0.27
C LEU A 6 22.20 8.28 0.74
N THR A 7 21.81 8.20 0.74
CA THR A 7 20.96 7.92 1.32
C THR A 7 20.91 7.84 2.65
N PRO A 8 21.42 7.83 3.44
CA PRO A 8 21.39 7.62 4.75
C PRO A 8 20.98 8.67 5.50
N LEU A 9 21.38 9.55 5.23
CA LEU A 9 21.04 10.56 5.86
C LEU A 9 19.76 10.67 6.11
N LEU A 10 19.06 10.36 5.33
CA LEU A 10 17.83 10.52 5.55
C LEU A 10 17.34 9.57 6.45
N ALA A 11 17.92 8.64 6.77
CA ALA A 11 17.40 7.68 7.59
C ALA A 11 17.20 8.12 8.93
N GLU A 12 17.71 9.20 9.31
CA GLU A 12 17.47 9.55 10.59
C GLU A 12 16.31 10.23 10.77
N GLY A 13 15.84 10.48 11.76
CA GLY A 13 14.75 11.28 12.01
C GLY A 13 13.41 10.72 11.76
N GLY A 14 13.29 9.53 11.55
CA GLY A 14 11.98 9.00 11.40
C GLY A 14 11.26 9.39 10.16
N VAL A 15 11.93 10.00 9.27
CA VAL A 15 11.33 10.35 8.06
C VAL A 15 10.92 9.15 7.29
N VAL A 16 11.47 8.05 7.65
CA VAL A 16 11.18 6.84 6.99
C VAL A 16 9.75 6.48 6.84
N ALA A 17 8.93 6.83 7.78
CA ALA A 17 7.53 6.46 7.72
C ALA A 17 6.86 6.86 6.42
N LYS A 18 7.24 7.99 5.86
CA LYS A 18 6.62 8.45 4.64
C LYS A 18 6.98 7.60 3.45
N GLY A 19 8.06 6.90 3.51
CA GLY A 19 8.52 6.11 2.40
C GLY A 19 8.34 4.62 2.58
N LYS A 20 7.55 4.19 3.54
CA LYS A 20 7.36 2.75 3.77
C LYS A 20 5.96 2.33 3.37
N VAL A 21 5.87 1.29 2.56
CA VAL A 21 4.61 0.77 2.03
C VAL A 21 4.48 -0.70 2.40
N VAL A 22 3.35 -1.07 3.00
CA VAL A 22 3.01 -2.47 3.21
C VAL A 22 2.07 -2.83 2.07
N ILE A 23 2.36 -3.87 1.33
CA ILE A 23 1.56 -4.22 0.16
C ILE A 23 1.23 -5.71 0.15
N GLY A 24 0.06 -6.06 -0.34
CA GLY A 24 -0.34 -7.45 -0.45
C GLY A 24 -1.56 -7.64 -1.32
N THR A 25 -1.84 -8.91 -1.64
CA THR A 25 -3.05 -9.29 -2.36
C THR A 25 -4.08 -9.74 -1.33
N VAL A 26 -5.30 -9.28 -1.48
CA VAL A 26 -6.33 -9.50 -0.46
C VAL A 26 -6.73 -10.95 -0.30
N SER A 27 -7.30 -11.26 0.86
CA SER A 27 -7.72 -12.61 1.22
C SER A 27 -8.63 -13.21 0.14
N GLY A 28 -8.39 -14.46 -0.18
CA GLY A 28 -9.15 -15.18 -1.20
C GLY A 28 -8.61 -15.00 -2.60
N ASP A 29 -7.63 -14.13 -2.78
CA ASP A 29 -7.09 -13.83 -4.09
C ASP A 29 -5.63 -14.28 -4.15
N LEU A 30 -5.29 -15.07 -5.15
CA LEU A 30 -3.94 -15.59 -5.30
C LEU A 30 -3.17 -14.95 -6.46
N HIS A 31 -3.76 -13.91 -7.07
CA HIS A 31 -3.13 -13.25 -8.21
C HIS A 31 -2.17 -12.18 -7.70
N ASP A 32 -0.89 -12.37 -7.89
CA ASP A 32 0.08 -11.42 -7.36
C ASP A 32 1.03 -10.80 -8.39
N ILE A 33 0.82 -11.07 -9.68
CA ILE A 33 1.71 -10.53 -10.69
C ILE A 33 1.70 -9.01 -10.69
N GLY A 34 0.52 -8.41 -10.69
CA GLY A 34 0.40 -6.96 -10.67
C GLY A 34 0.93 -6.35 -9.40
N LYS A 35 0.63 -7.00 -8.27
CA LYS A 35 1.08 -6.53 -6.97
C LYS A 35 2.62 -6.58 -6.91
N ASN A 36 3.22 -7.65 -7.44
CA ASN A 36 4.68 -7.78 -7.44
C ASN A 36 5.33 -6.71 -8.29
N LEU A 37 4.71 -6.37 -9.42
CA LEU A 37 5.25 -5.33 -10.28
C LEU A 37 5.21 -3.98 -9.56
N VAL A 38 4.12 -3.69 -8.88
CA VAL A 38 4.01 -2.45 -8.10
C VAL A 38 5.10 -2.41 -7.03
N ALA A 39 5.31 -3.53 -6.33
CA ALA A 39 6.32 -3.60 -5.28
C ALA A 39 7.71 -3.31 -5.85
N ILE A 40 8.04 -3.91 -6.99
CA ILE A 40 9.33 -3.70 -7.60
C ILE A 40 9.51 -2.24 -8.01
N MET A 41 8.48 -1.65 -8.60
CA MET A 41 8.57 -0.27 -9.07
C MET A 41 8.65 0.72 -7.92
N LEU A 42 7.93 0.45 -6.82
CA LEU A 42 8.03 1.30 -5.65
C LEU A 42 9.43 1.25 -5.04
N LYS A 43 10.03 0.06 -4.99
CA LYS A 43 11.39 -0.05 -4.49
C LYS A 43 12.35 0.73 -5.40
N GLY A 44 12.14 0.63 -6.70
CA GLY A 44 12.98 1.38 -7.64
C GLY A 44 12.84 2.88 -7.50
N ALA A 45 11.70 3.34 -6.98
CA ALA A 45 11.45 4.75 -6.77
C ALA A 45 11.94 5.24 -5.40
N GLY A 46 12.56 4.34 -4.62
CA GLY A 46 13.14 4.73 -3.34
C GLY A 46 12.28 4.43 -2.13
N PHE A 47 11.15 3.76 -2.29
CA PHE A 47 10.32 3.41 -1.15
C PHE A 47 10.78 2.11 -0.53
N GLU A 48 10.60 2.00 0.76
CA GLU A 48 10.83 0.74 1.45
C GLU A 48 9.52 -0.03 1.38
N VAL A 49 9.55 -1.26 0.88
CA VAL A 49 8.33 -2.04 0.65
C VAL A 49 8.37 -3.32 1.46
N VAL A 50 7.31 -3.55 2.22
CA VAL A 50 7.12 -4.79 2.95
C VAL A 50 6.03 -5.56 2.21
N ASP A 51 6.40 -6.60 1.49
CA ASP A 51 5.48 -7.36 0.67
C ASP A 51 4.94 -8.52 1.49
N LEU A 52 3.65 -8.49 1.78
CA LEU A 52 3.02 -9.52 2.61
C LEU A 52 2.67 -10.76 1.81
N GLY A 53 2.71 -10.67 0.49
CA GLY A 53 2.37 -11.80 -0.36
C GLY A 53 0.92 -11.77 -0.82
N LYS A 54 0.32 -12.93 -0.94
CA LYS A 54 -1.05 -13.06 -1.42
C LYS A 54 -1.92 -13.70 -0.36
N ASP A 55 -3.22 -13.60 -0.54
CA ASP A 55 -4.21 -14.19 0.37
C ASP A 55 -4.04 -13.63 1.78
N ILE A 56 -3.97 -12.31 1.90
CA ILE A 56 -3.70 -11.65 3.17
C ILE A 56 -5.00 -11.17 3.81
N SER A 57 -5.21 -11.52 5.08
CA SER A 57 -6.42 -11.13 5.78
C SER A 57 -6.43 -9.65 6.14
N PRO A 58 -7.60 -9.05 6.35
CA PRO A 58 -7.67 -7.66 6.77
C PRO A 58 -6.85 -7.37 8.02
N GLN A 59 -6.93 -8.26 9.01
CA GLN A 59 -6.18 -8.03 10.25
C GLN A 59 -4.67 -8.09 10.01
N ALA A 60 -4.22 -8.96 9.09
CA ALA A 60 -2.79 -9.07 8.80
C ALA A 60 -2.27 -7.78 8.15
N PHE A 61 -3.07 -7.13 7.29
CA PHE A 61 -2.68 -5.84 6.71
C PHE A 61 -2.51 -4.80 7.81
N VAL A 62 -3.46 -4.72 8.71
CA VAL A 62 -3.44 -3.73 9.78
C VAL A 62 -2.28 -3.98 10.74
N ASP A 63 -2.10 -5.24 11.14
CA ASP A 63 -1.02 -5.61 12.05
C ASP A 63 0.34 -5.29 11.45
N ALA A 64 0.52 -5.58 10.17
CA ALA A 64 1.78 -5.30 9.50
C ALA A 64 2.04 -3.80 9.42
N ALA A 65 1.01 -3.02 9.10
CA ALA A 65 1.16 -1.58 8.99
C ALA A 65 1.55 -0.97 10.33
N VAL A 66 0.98 -1.47 11.42
CA VAL A 66 1.32 -0.98 12.76
C VAL A 66 2.76 -1.38 13.11
N LYS A 67 3.09 -2.64 12.89
CA LYS A 67 4.40 -3.15 13.24
C LYS A 67 5.50 -2.43 12.48
N GLU A 68 5.29 -2.20 11.20
CA GLU A 68 6.27 -1.58 10.34
C GLU A 68 6.23 -0.06 10.37
N LYS A 69 5.24 0.52 11.01
CA LYS A 69 5.04 1.97 11.04
C LYS A 69 4.97 2.51 9.61
N ALA A 70 4.20 1.83 8.79
CA ALA A 70 4.10 2.16 7.38
C ALA A 70 3.29 3.44 7.17
N GLY A 71 3.62 4.16 6.11
CA GLY A 71 2.85 5.33 5.72
C GLY A 71 1.75 4.99 4.72
N PHE A 72 1.85 3.81 4.10
CA PHE A 72 0.89 3.38 3.08
C PHE A 72 0.55 1.91 3.24
N ILE A 73 -0.71 1.58 2.93
CA ILE A 73 -1.14 0.19 2.78
C ILE A 73 -1.60 0.05 1.34
N GLY A 74 -0.97 -0.83 0.58
CA GLY A 74 -1.35 -1.10 -0.80
C GLY A 74 -2.05 -2.44 -0.90
N MET A 75 -3.19 -2.48 -1.59
CA MET A 75 -3.94 -3.71 -1.77
C MET A 75 -4.24 -3.96 -3.22
N SER A 76 -4.21 -5.23 -3.61
CA SER A 76 -4.54 -5.67 -4.95
C SER A 76 -5.62 -6.73 -4.91
N ALA A 77 -6.57 -6.66 -5.82
CA ALA A 77 -7.59 -7.69 -6.00
C ALA A 77 -7.85 -7.86 -7.49
N LEU A 78 -7.92 -9.10 -7.97
CA LEU A 78 -8.21 -9.37 -9.37
C LEU A 78 -9.58 -9.98 -9.57
N LEU A 79 -10.29 -10.30 -8.50
CA LEU A 79 -11.62 -10.89 -8.59
C LEU A 79 -12.63 -9.96 -7.96
N THR A 80 -13.79 -9.85 -8.56
CA THR A 80 -14.86 -9.04 -7.98
C THR A 80 -15.28 -9.62 -6.63
N THR A 81 -15.15 -10.93 -6.46
CA THR A 81 -15.52 -11.60 -5.20
C THR A 81 -14.56 -11.29 -4.07
N THR A 82 -13.35 -10.83 -4.37
CA THR A 82 -12.37 -10.50 -3.32
C THR A 82 -12.30 -8.99 -3.04
N MET A 83 -12.93 -8.17 -3.87
CA MET A 83 -12.94 -6.73 -3.64
C MET A 83 -13.49 -6.32 -2.27
N PRO A 84 -14.54 -6.98 -1.72
CA PRO A 84 -15.05 -6.58 -0.41
C PRO A 84 -14.03 -6.65 0.71
N VAL A 85 -13.00 -7.47 0.57
CA VAL A 85 -11.94 -7.55 1.57
C VAL A 85 -11.22 -6.21 1.71
N MET A 86 -11.10 -5.46 0.60
CA MET A 86 -10.48 -4.14 0.65
C MET A 86 -11.26 -3.20 1.55
N LYS A 87 -12.58 -3.28 1.51
CA LYS A 87 -13.42 -2.46 2.37
C LYS A 87 -13.19 -2.82 3.84
N ASP A 88 -13.02 -4.11 4.12
CA ASP A 88 -12.77 -4.56 5.49
C ASP A 88 -11.44 -4.03 6.02
N VAL A 89 -10.42 -3.99 5.17
CA VAL A 89 -9.13 -3.46 5.56
C VAL A 89 -9.25 -1.97 5.88
N VAL A 90 -9.95 -1.23 5.03
CA VAL A 90 -10.14 0.21 5.26
C VAL A 90 -10.84 0.43 6.59
N ALA A 91 -11.90 -0.33 6.85
CA ALA A 91 -12.67 -0.18 8.09
C ALA A 91 -11.81 -0.46 9.32
N LEU A 92 -11.02 -1.54 9.29
CA LEU A 92 -10.15 -1.85 10.41
C LEU A 92 -9.06 -0.81 10.59
N ALA A 93 -8.48 -0.33 9.51
CA ALA A 93 -7.42 0.67 9.58
C ALA A 93 -7.94 1.97 10.17
N ARG A 94 -9.15 2.39 9.77
CA ARG A 94 -9.69 3.65 10.26
C ARG A 94 -10.08 3.60 11.74
N LYS A 95 -10.27 2.41 12.29
CA LYS A 95 -10.56 2.28 13.70
C LYS A 95 -9.29 2.26 14.55
N ASN A 96 -8.13 2.09 13.94
CA ASN A 96 -6.88 2.00 14.66
C ASN A 96 -6.22 3.37 14.73
N GLU A 97 -6.07 3.89 15.94
CA GLU A 97 -5.50 5.23 16.09
C GLU A 97 -4.10 5.36 15.57
N LEU A 98 -3.34 4.26 15.58
CA LEU A 98 -1.97 4.29 15.09
C LEU A 98 -1.90 4.40 13.57
N LEU A 99 -3.00 4.12 12.88
CA LEU A 99 -3.05 4.17 11.44
C LEU A 99 -3.88 5.32 10.89
N ARG A 100 -4.16 6.33 11.73
CA ARG A 100 -4.99 7.44 11.30
C ARG A 100 -4.47 8.14 10.09
N LYS A 101 -3.15 8.28 9.97
CA LYS A 101 -2.55 9.02 8.87
C LYS A 101 -2.05 8.12 7.75
N VAL A 102 -2.25 6.82 7.86
CA VAL A 102 -1.82 5.90 6.82
C VAL A 102 -2.73 6.08 5.61
N LYS A 103 -2.14 6.14 4.43
CA LYS A 103 -2.91 6.26 3.20
C LYS A 103 -3.08 4.90 2.58
N ILE A 104 -4.28 4.63 2.09
CA ILE A 104 -4.62 3.32 1.54
C ILE A 104 -4.77 3.43 0.03
N VAL A 105 -4.02 2.60 -0.68
CA VAL A 105 -3.98 2.57 -2.15
C VAL A 105 -4.55 1.25 -2.60
N ILE A 106 -5.48 1.28 -3.54
CA ILE A 106 -6.04 0.04 -4.08
C ILE A 106 -5.86 -0.03 -5.58
N GLY A 107 -5.76 -1.24 -6.11
CA GLY A 107 -5.63 -1.48 -7.54
C GLY A 107 -6.03 -2.88 -7.91
N GLY A 108 -6.04 -3.15 -9.22
CA GLY A 108 -6.43 -4.44 -9.77
C GLY A 108 -7.48 -4.26 -10.85
N ALA A 109 -7.56 -5.22 -11.77
CA ALA A 109 -8.41 -5.09 -12.94
C ALA A 109 -9.86 -4.70 -12.67
N PRO A 110 -10.56 -5.31 -11.69
CA PRO A 110 -11.96 -4.95 -11.47
C PRO A 110 -12.16 -3.71 -10.60
N VAL A 111 -11.06 -3.16 -10.05
CA VAL A 111 -11.13 -2.04 -9.14
C VAL A 111 -11.18 -0.73 -9.92
N SER A 112 -11.86 0.26 -9.38
CA SER A 112 -11.99 1.56 -10.04
C SER A 112 -11.79 2.68 -9.02
N GLU A 113 -11.62 3.88 -9.53
CA GLU A 113 -11.51 5.06 -8.68
C GLU A 113 -12.80 5.29 -7.90
N GLU A 114 -13.94 5.00 -8.54
CA GLU A 114 -15.21 5.12 -7.90
C GLU A 114 -15.32 4.18 -6.71
N TYR A 115 -14.86 2.94 -6.88
CA TYR A 115 -14.88 1.98 -5.79
C TYR A 115 -13.96 2.43 -4.66
N ALA A 116 -12.80 3.00 -4.99
CA ALA A 116 -11.90 3.51 -3.97
C ALA A 116 -12.59 4.57 -3.12
N ARG A 117 -13.30 5.48 -3.75
CA ARG A 117 -14.03 6.51 -3.01
C ARG A 117 -15.14 5.89 -2.16
N GLU A 118 -15.81 4.91 -2.71
CA GLU A 118 -16.93 4.27 -2.02
C GLU A 118 -16.49 3.60 -0.72
N ILE A 119 -15.34 2.95 -0.70
CA ILE A 119 -14.88 2.26 0.50
C ILE A 119 -14.00 3.12 1.39
N GLY A 120 -13.69 4.33 0.97
CA GLY A 120 -12.88 5.23 1.79
C GLY A 120 -11.38 5.07 1.61
N ALA A 121 -10.93 4.44 0.53
CA ALA A 121 -9.51 4.38 0.23
C ALA A 121 -9.04 5.74 -0.24
N ASP A 122 -7.78 6.03 -0.02
CA ASP A 122 -7.23 7.35 -0.33
C ASP A 122 -6.81 7.48 -1.79
N LEU A 123 -6.31 6.40 -2.36
CA LEU A 123 -5.74 6.45 -3.71
C LEU A 123 -6.16 5.23 -4.51
N TYR A 124 -6.29 5.42 -5.81
CA TYR A 124 -6.52 4.33 -6.74
C TYR A 124 -5.44 4.36 -7.80
N ALA A 125 -4.90 3.21 -8.15
CA ALA A 125 -3.91 3.11 -9.20
C ALA A 125 -4.36 2.09 -10.23
N PHE A 126 -4.42 2.49 -11.51
CA PHE A 126 -4.88 1.59 -12.55
C PHE A 126 -3.75 0.72 -13.10
N ASP A 127 -2.50 1.05 -12.84
CA ASP A 127 -1.36 0.21 -13.19
C ASP A 127 -0.18 0.52 -12.27
N ALA A 128 0.92 -0.19 -12.46
CA ALA A 128 2.07 -0.04 -11.56
C ALA A 128 2.70 1.34 -11.65
N ALA A 129 2.76 1.91 -12.84
CA ALA A 129 3.35 3.24 -13.00
C ALA A 129 2.51 4.30 -12.29
N SER A 130 1.18 4.21 -12.41
CA SER A 130 0.32 5.16 -11.73
C SER A 130 0.37 4.97 -10.22
N ALA A 131 0.59 3.74 -9.75
CA ALA A 131 0.73 3.50 -8.32
C ALA A 131 1.94 4.26 -7.77
N VAL A 132 3.06 4.20 -8.45
CA VAL A 132 4.26 4.90 -8.02
C VAL A 132 4.03 6.40 -8.02
N ASP A 133 3.40 6.93 -9.08
CA ASP A 133 3.15 8.36 -9.17
C ASP A 133 2.24 8.84 -8.04
N ARG A 134 1.18 8.09 -7.75
CA ARG A 134 0.23 8.49 -6.72
C ARG A 134 0.81 8.39 -5.33
N VAL A 135 1.57 7.33 -5.06
CA VAL A 135 2.22 7.18 -3.76
C VAL A 135 3.26 8.27 -3.56
N ARG A 136 4.05 8.56 -4.60
CA ARG A 136 5.06 9.59 -4.51
C ARG A 136 4.43 10.96 -4.25
N ALA A 137 3.37 11.29 -4.96
CA ALA A 137 2.69 12.56 -4.76
C ALA A 137 2.11 12.68 -3.35
N ALA A 138 1.55 11.59 -2.83
CA ALA A 138 0.99 11.61 -1.49
C ALA A 138 2.08 11.67 -0.42
N ALA A 139 3.22 11.05 -0.66
CA ALA A 139 4.33 11.07 0.30
C ALA A 139 4.94 12.45 0.42
N ASP A 140 4.84 13.26 -0.63
CA ASP A 140 5.42 14.60 -0.60
C ASP A 140 4.56 15.64 0.09
N ARG A 141 3.35 15.28 0.51
CA ARG A 141 2.46 16.25 1.17
C ARG A 141 2.68 16.36 2.66
#